data_f9783c459d5fc573212289ff3535d6be
#
_entry.id   f9783c459d5fc573212289ff3535d6be
#
_cell.length_a   1.000
_cell.length_b   1.000
_cell.length_c   1.000
_cell.angle_alpha   90.00
_cell.angle_beta   90.00
_cell.angle_gamma   90.00
#
_symmetry.space_group_name_H-M   'P 1'
#
loop_
_entity.id
_entity.type
_entity.pdbx_description
1 polymer ?
#
loop_
_entity_poly.entity_id
_entity_poly.type
_entity_poly.pdbx_seq_one_letter_code
_entity_poly.pdbx_strand_id
1 'polypeptide(L)'
;MIMDSNHNQLRICNAPKNAFAEENMSKVQIHFMKERLKDNPNITITENPTGMNYVQILNYHVLGIHGEVKSLDTAIDSYARAYQHGIDYIIGAHNHHSASSETGRTSEALSIRSVIGVDPYAISLNKTSDPGASVFVFERNKGLVC
;
A
#
# COMPACT_ATOMS: atom_id res chain seq x y z
N MET A 1 6.42 1.02 -5.05
CA MET A 1 4.97 0.89 -5.35
C MET A 1 4.29 2.21 -5.03
N ILE A 2 3.45 2.73 -5.92
CA ILE A 2 2.60 3.91 -5.70
C ILE A 2 1.17 3.40 -5.80
N MET A 3 0.37 3.68 -4.78
CA MET A 3 -0.99 3.17 -4.68
C MET A 3 -1.99 4.33 -4.73
N ASP A 4 -3.13 4.06 -5.32
CA ASP A 4 -4.28 4.94 -5.20
C ASP A 4 -4.73 5.03 -3.74
N SER A 5 -5.00 6.23 -3.28
CA SER A 5 -5.47 6.49 -1.93
C SER A 5 -6.66 7.45 -1.95
N ASN A 6 -7.44 7.41 -0.90
CA ASN A 6 -8.58 8.30 -0.74
C ASN A 6 -8.19 9.78 -0.59
N HIS A 7 -6.93 10.07 -0.27
CA HIS A 7 -6.39 11.43 -0.20
C HIS A 7 -5.91 11.97 -1.56
N ASN A 8 -5.66 11.09 -2.51
CA ASN A 8 -5.21 11.47 -3.86
C ASN A 8 -6.36 11.66 -4.86
N GLN A 9 -7.60 11.39 -4.46
CA GLN A 9 -8.78 11.60 -5.30
C GLN A 9 -9.06 13.08 -5.50
N LEU A 10 -9.35 13.49 -6.73
CA LEU A 10 -9.83 14.83 -7.02
C LEU A 10 -11.26 14.99 -6.49
N ARG A 11 -11.48 16.08 -5.76
CA ARG A 11 -12.80 16.46 -5.24
C ARG A 11 -13.16 17.84 -5.75
N ILE A 12 -13.68 17.87 -6.97
CA ILE A 12 -14.11 19.11 -7.61
C ILE A 12 -15.54 19.45 -7.17
N CYS A 13 -15.81 20.71 -6.90
CA CYS A 13 -17.15 21.22 -6.55
C CYS A 13 -17.80 20.51 -5.35
N ASN A 14 -17.05 20.23 -4.30
CA ASN A 14 -17.52 19.53 -3.10
C ASN A 14 -18.12 18.13 -3.37
N ALA A 15 -17.67 17.47 -4.43
CA ALA A 15 -18.11 16.13 -4.75
C ALA A 15 -17.85 15.16 -3.57
N PRO A 16 -18.75 14.21 -3.32
CA PRO A 16 -18.57 13.23 -2.28
C PRO A 16 -17.36 12.32 -2.56
N LYS A 17 -16.87 11.65 -1.52
CA LYS A 17 -15.82 10.64 -1.64
C LYS A 17 -16.22 9.60 -2.71
N ASN A 18 -15.28 9.24 -3.55
CA ASN A 18 -15.45 8.29 -4.66
C ASN A 18 -16.35 8.73 -5.83
N ALA A 19 -16.78 9.99 -5.87
CA ALA A 19 -17.53 10.49 -7.04
C ALA A 19 -16.70 10.44 -8.32
N PHE A 20 -15.39 10.61 -8.19
CA PHE A 20 -14.41 10.55 -9.28
C PHE A 20 -13.29 9.56 -8.92
N ALA A 21 -13.64 8.33 -8.66
CA ALA A 21 -12.69 7.31 -8.20
C ALA A 21 -11.54 7.07 -9.21
N GLU A 22 -11.82 7.25 -10.50
CA GLU A 22 -10.81 7.13 -11.57
C GLU A 22 -9.89 8.36 -11.69
N GLU A 23 -10.28 9.49 -11.12
CA GLU A 23 -9.54 10.75 -11.14
C GLU A 23 -8.62 10.82 -9.92
N ASN A 24 -7.54 10.05 -9.95
CA ASN A 24 -6.59 9.95 -8.84
C ASN A 24 -5.23 10.53 -9.22
N MET A 25 -4.71 11.43 -8.37
CA MET A 25 -3.43 12.13 -8.58
C MET A 25 -2.22 11.19 -8.57
N SER A 26 -2.35 9.97 -8.06
CA SER A 26 -1.29 8.97 -8.16
C SER A 26 -0.95 8.63 -9.61
N LYS A 27 -1.91 8.67 -10.53
CA LYS A 27 -1.68 8.50 -11.97
C LYS A 27 -0.73 9.57 -12.53
N VAL A 28 -0.92 10.82 -12.10
CA VAL A 28 -0.04 11.93 -12.46
C VAL A 28 1.36 11.74 -11.89
N GLN A 29 1.46 11.32 -10.62
CA GLN A 29 2.75 11.03 -9.99
C GLN A 29 3.50 9.90 -10.70
N ILE A 30 2.81 8.82 -11.05
CA ILE A 30 3.38 7.70 -11.80
C ILE A 30 3.92 8.18 -13.15
N HIS A 31 3.14 8.99 -13.87
CA HIS A 31 3.58 9.56 -15.15
C HIS A 31 4.87 10.38 -15.00
N PHE A 32 4.91 11.31 -14.04
CA PHE A 32 6.12 12.09 -13.77
C PHE A 32 7.32 11.23 -13.39
N MET A 33 7.14 10.22 -12.57
CA MET A 33 8.23 9.32 -12.19
C MET A 33 8.75 8.53 -13.39
N LYS A 34 7.85 8.04 -14.25
CA LYS A 34 8.24 7.34 -15.49
C LYS A 34 9.09 8.25 -16.38
N GLU A 35 8.63 9.47 -16.61
CA GLU A 35 9.38 10.43 -17.46
C GLU A 35 10.74 10.81 -16.86
N ARG A 36 10.82 11.01 -15.56
CA ARG A 36 12.08 11.40 -14.91
C ARG A 36 13.09 10.26 -14.76
N LEU A 37 12.63 9.03 -14.71
CA LEU A 37 13.46 7.86 -14.40
C LEU A 37 13.63 6.92 -15.60
N LYS A 38 13.09 7.26 -16.76
CA LYS A 38 13.08 6.41 -17.96
C LYS A 38 14.47 5.97 -18.43
N ASP A 39 15.48 6.81 -18.20
CA ASP A 39 16.86 6.56 -18.62
C ASP A 39 17.68 5.81 -17.54
N ASN A 40 17.08 5.47 -16.40
CA ASN A 40 17.76 4.71 -15.36
C ASN A 40 17.45 3.20 -15.48
N PRO A 41 18.41 2.37 -15.92
CA PRO A 41 18.18 0.95 -16.17
C PRO A 41 17.92 0.14 -14.89
N ASN A 42 18.21 0.72 -13.72
CA ASN A 42 18.02 0.04 -12.43
C ASN A 42 16.64 0.28 -11.82
N ILE A 43 15.79 1.10 -12.48
CA ILE A 43 14.46 1.43 -11.97
C ILE A 43 13.40 1.00 -12.96
N THR A 44 12.49 0.15 -12.50
CA THR A 44 11.31 -0.24 -13.26
C THR A 44 10.06 0.28 -12.55
N ILE A 45 9.21 1.00 -13.27
CA ILE A 45 7.92 1.46 -12.78
C ILE A 45 6.83 0.72 -13.52
N THR A 46 6.12 -0.13 -12.80
CA THR A 46 4.97 -0.88 -13.32
C THR A 46 3.68 -0.20 -12.89
N GLU A 47 2.70 -0.19 -13.77
CA GLU A 47 1.32 0.20 -13.46
C GLU A 47 0.50 -1.05 -13.21
N ASN A 48 -0.35 -0.99 -12.20
CA ASN A 48 -1.33 -2.01 -11.98
C ASN A 48 -2.73 -1.41 -12.20
N PRO A 49 -3.45 -1.82 -13.25
CA PRO A 49 -4.77 -1.28 -13.55
C PRO A 49 -5.83 -1.63 -12.51
N THR A 50 -5.56 -2.58 -11.63
CA THR A 50 -6.50 -3.00 -10.58
C THR A 50 -6.36 -2.20 -9.28
N GLY A 51 -5.46 -1.21 -9.22
CA GLY A 51 -5.19 -0.42 -8.02
C GLY A 51 -4.45 -1.18 -6.90
N MET A 52 -4.11 -2.43 -7.13
CA MET A 52 -3.35 -3.26 -6.20
C MET A 52 -1.92 -3.40 -6.67
N ASN A 53 -0.97 -3.09 -5.80
CA ASN A 53 0.45 -3.17 -6.14
C ASN A 53 1.04 -4.49 -5.68
N TYR A 54 1.30 -5.34 -6.64
CA TYR A 54 1.94 -6.63 -6.44
C TYR A 54 3.40 -6.58 -6.90
N VAL A 55 4.27 -7.15 -6.11
CA VAL A 55 5.69 -7.31 -6.45
C VAL A 55 6.22 -8.63 -5.89
N GLN A 56 7.09 -9.28 -6.64
CA GLN A 56 7.86 -10.41 -6.15
C GLN A 56 9.21 -9.92 -5.66
N ILE A 57 9.52 -10.20 -4.40
CA ILE A 57 10.81 -9.90 -3.77
C ILE A 57 11.47 -11.22 -3.41
N LEU A 58 12.56 -11.56 -4.07
CA LEU A 58 13.19 -12.89 -3.99
C LEU A 58 12.19 -14.00 -4.37
N ASN A 59 11.81 -14.82 -3.39
CA ASN A 59 10.83 -15.89 -3.54
C ASN A 59 9.50 -15.56 -2.82
N TYR A 60 9.28 -14.32 -2.43
CA TYR A 60 8.09 -13.89 -1.70
C TYR A 60 7.18 -13.02 -2.57
N HIS A 61 5.89 -13.25 -2.44
CA HIS A 61 4.83 -12.51 -3.09
C HIS A 61 4.30 -11.44 -2.15
N VAL A 62 4.61 -10.18 -2.45
CA VAL A 62 4.27 -9.04 -1.60
C VAL A 62 3.19 -8.20 -2.28
N LEU A 63 2.10 -7.98 -1.57
CA LEU A 63 0.99 -7.14 -2.02
C LEU A 63 0.97 -5.85 -1.20
N GLY A 64 0.97 -4.70 -1.88
CA GLY A 64 0.73 -3.40 -1.26
C GLY A 64 -0.70 -2.93 -1.51
N ILE A 65 -1.37 -2.46 -0.47
CA ILE A 65 -2.70 -1.85 -0.56
C ILE A 65 -2.76 -0.58 0.26
N HIS A 66 -3.69 0.33 -0.06
CA HIS A 66 -3.89 1.51 0.78
C HIS A 66 -4.41 1.16 2.18
N GLY A 67 -5.14 0.05 2.33
CA GLY A 67 -5.61 -0.44 3.63
C GLY A 67 -7.05 -0.06 3.97
N GLU A 68 -7.82 0.44 3.02
CA GLU A 68 -9.28 0.65 3.18
C GLU A 68 -10.05 -0.68 3.17
N VAL A 69 -9.59 -1.63 3.96
CA VAL A 69 -10.22 -2.95 4.15
C VAL A 69 -10.54 -3.15 5.63
N LYS A 70 -11.50 -4.00 5.94
CA LYS A 70 -11.89 -4.25 7.33
C LYS A 70 -10.76 -4.86 8.16
N SER A 71 -9.99 -5.74 7.55
CA SER A 71 -8.84 -6.41 8.14
C SER A 71 -7.86 -6.81 7.04
N LEU A 72 -6.58 -6.57 7.26
CA LEU A 72 -5.52 -7.01 6.35
C LEU A 72 -5.44 -8.54 6.31
N ASP A 73 -5.67 -9.21 7.43
CA ASP A 73 -5.61 -10.67 7.55
C ASP A 73 -6.63 -11.35 6.63
N THR A 74 -7.88 -10.86 6.65
CA THR A 74 -8.93 -11.41 5.77
C THR A 74 -8.77 -11.00 4.31
N ALA A 75 -8.04 -9.91 4.05
CA ALA A 75 -7.76 -9.45 2.71
C ALA A 75 -6.80 -10.40 1.98
N ILE A 76 -5.83 -10.99 2.66
CA ILE A 76 -4.86 -11.93 2.08
C ILE A 76 -5.58 -13.07 1.32
N ASP A 77 -6.54 -13.71 1.95
CA ASP A 77 -7.29 -14.83 1.34
C ASP A 77 -8.08 -14.39 0.11
N SER A 78 -8.66 -13.20 0.16
CA SER A 78 -9.44 -12.66 -0.95
C SER A 78 -8.54 -12.33 -2.14
N TYR A 79 -7.38 -11.76 -1.89
CA TYR A 79 -6.41 -11.42 -2.93
C TYR A 79 -5.71 -12.66 -3.49
N ALA A 80 -5.36 -13.63 -2.66
CA ALA A 80 -4.79 -14.90 -3.11
C ALA A 80 -5.74 -15.63 -4.08
N ARG A 81 -7.04 -15.61 -3.79
CA ARG A 81 -8.06 -16.16 -4.70
C ARG A 81 -8.19 -15.37 -6.00
N ALA A 82 -8.13 -14.04 -5.94
CA ALA A 82 -8.24 -13.19 -7.12
C ALA A 82 -7.06 -13.35 -8.07
N TYR A 83 -5.85 -13.50 -7.54
CA TYR A 83 -4.62 -13.67 -8.32
C TYR A 83 -4.28 -15.12 -8.64
N GLN A 84 -4.99 -16.07 -8.05
CA GLN A 84 -4.78 -17.53 -8.22
C GLN A 84 -3.38 -18.01 -7.81
N HIS A 85 -2.75 -17.31 -6.87
CA HIS A 85 -1.50 -17.72 -6.23
C HIS A 85 -1.42 -17.18 -4.80
N GLY A 86 -0.52 -17.77 -3.99
CA GLY A 86 -0.31 -17.33 -2.62
C GLY A 86 0.23 -15.91 -2.52
N ILE A 87 -0.14 -15.22 -1.44
CA ILE A 87 0.43 -13.95 -1.02
C ILE A 87 1.15 -14.21 0.31
N ASP A 88 2.44 -13.97 0.34
CA ASP A 88 3.23 -14.18 1.56
C ASP A 88 3.12 -12.98 2.50
N TYR A 89 3.11 -11.76 1.94
CA TYR A 89 3.03 -10.53 2.72
C TYR A 89 2.02 -9.57 2.13
N ILE A 90 1.20 -8.97 3.00
CA ILE A 90 0.36 -7.83 2.64
C ILE A 90 0.78 -6.61 3.46
N ILE A 91 1.10 -5.51 2.78
CA ILE A 91 1.51 -4.26 3.40
C ILE A 91 0.40 -3.24 3.17
N GLY A 92 -0.22 -2.80 4.26
CA GLY A 92 -1.30 -1.82 4.26
C GLY A 92 -0.91 -0.52 4.96
N ALA A 93 -1.39 0.60 4.45
CA ALA A 93 -1.27 1.92 5.07
C ALA A 93 -2.59 2.34 5.73
N HIS A 94 -3.05 3.57 5.53
CA HIS A 94 -4.34 4.16 5.93
C HIS A 94 -4.57 4.29 7.44
N ASN A 95 -4.26 3.30 8.23
CA ASN A 95 -4.53 3.30 9.68
C ASN A 95 -3.51 4.11 10.49
N HIS A 96 -2.41 4.52 9.89
CA HIS A 96 -1.36 5.36 10.45
C HIS A 96 -0.65 4.78 11.69
N HIS A 97 -0.76 3.51 11.96
CA HIS A 97 -0.04 2.83 13.05
C HIS A 97 0.64 1.55 12.55
N SER A 98 1.72 1.19 13.20
CA SER A 98 2.40 -0.08 12.91
C SER A 98 1.71 -1.21 13.66
N ALA A 99 1.45 -2.29 12.93
CA ALA A 99 1.00 -3.56 13.48
C ALA A 99 1.46 -4.68 12.55
N SER A 100 1.68 -5.85 13.10
CA SER A 100 1.85 -7.07 12.32
C SER A 100 0.95 -8.16 12.89
N SER A 101 0.46 -9.03 12.02
CA SER A 101 -0.27 -10.22 12.39
C SER A 101 0.06 -11.36 11.46
N GLU A 102 0.26 -12.54 12.00
CA GLU A 102 0.40 -13.76 11.23
C GLU A 102 -0.98 -14.24 10.75
N THR A 103 -1.07 -14.56 9.47
CA THR A 103 -2.31 -15.03 8.86
C THR A 103 -2.06 -16.39 8.24
N GLY A 104 -2.60 -17.42 8.87
CA GLY A 104 -2.34 -18.79 8.47
C GLY A 104 -0.91 -19.25 8.80
N ARG A 105 -0.39 -20.19 8.00
CA ARG A 105 0.93 -20.80 8.26
C ARG A 105 2.10 -20.02 7.68
N THR A 106 1.88 -19.17 6.67
CA THR A 106 2.96 -18.63 5.83
C THR A 106 2.74 -17.18 5.39
N SER A 107 1.65 -16.56 5.80
CA SER A 107 1.31 -15.20 5.37
C SER A 107 1.33 -14.23 6.54
N GLU A 108 1.82 -13.02 6.30
CA GLU A 108 1.89 -11.97 7.31
C GLU A 108 1.25 -10.67 6.78
N ALA A 109 0.47 -10.04 7.65
CA ALA A 109 -0.15 -8.75 7.39
C ALA A 109 0.57 -7.65 8.18
N LEU A 110 1.04 -6.64 7.48
CA LEU A 110 1.83 -5.54 8.01
C LEU A 110 1.08 -4.21 7.81
N SER A 111 0.86 -3.47 8.88
CA SER A 111 0.38 -2.08 8.81
C SER A 111 1.52 -1.11 9.05
N ILE A 112 1.59 -0.04 8.25
CA ILE A 112 2.67 0.94 8.34
C ILE A 112 2.17 2.30 8.80
N ARG A 113 3.07 3.05 9.45
CA ARG A 113 2.80 4.43 9.89
C ARG A 113 2.77 5.41 8.72
N SER A 114 2.13 6.54 8.95
CA SER A 114 2.24 7.71 8.08
C SER A 114 3.53 8.49 8.40
N VAL A 115 4.20 8.96 7.37
CA VAL A 115 5.37 9.84 7.54
C VAL A 115 5.01 11.24 8.03
N ILE A 116 3.74 11.64 7.91
CA ILE A 116 3.25 12.95 8.34
C ILE A 116 2.93 12.96 9.85
N GLY A 117 2.54 11.81 10.41
CA GLY A 117 2.09 11.74 11.80
C GLY A 117 0.72 12.39 12.00
N VAL A 118 0.60 13.21 13.05
CA VAL A 118 -0.65 13.87 13.43
C VAL A 118 -0.83 15.18 12.66
N ASP A 119 -1.91 15.29 11.92
CA ASP A 119 -2.35 16.51 11.26
C ASP A 119 -3.66 17.05 11.89
N PRO A 120 -4.14 18.26 11.52
CA PRO A 120 -5.39 18.81 12.05
C PRO A 120 -6.62 17.92 11.82
N TYR A 121 -6.63 17.13 10.72
CA TYR A 121 -7.71 16.21 10.44
C TYR A 121 -7.67 14.99 11.39
N ALA A 122 -6.50 14.42 11.63
CA ALA A 122 -6.33 13.35 12.60
C ALA A 122 -6.77 13.79 14.02
N ILE A 123 -6.39 15.01 14.42
CA ILE A 123 -6.83 15.61 15.70
C ILE A 123 -8.35 15.68 15.77
N SER A 124 -9.02 16.12 14.71
CA SER A 124 -10.49 16.20 14.68
C SER A 124 -11.19 14.86 14.85
N LEU A 125 -10.48 13.77 14.53
CA LEU A 125 -10.96 12.39 14.71
C LEU A 125 -10.49 11.73 16.02
N ASN A 126 -9.86 12.48 16.92
CA ASN A 126 -9.21 11.98 18.14
C ASN A 126 -8.20 10.85 17.84
N LYS A 127 -7.53 10.90 16.70
CA LYS A 127 -6.51 9.95 16.30
C LYS A 127 -5.13 10.58 16.44
N THR A 128 -4.24 9.87 17.12
CA THR A 128 -2.85 10.29 17.28
C THR A 128 -1.95 9.13 16.89
N SER A 129 -0.92 9.42 16.11
CA SER A 129 0.15 8.47 15.81
C SER A 129 1.45 9.23 15.58
N ASP A 130 2.54 8.70 16.07
CA ASP A 130 3.85 9.26 15.76
C ASP A 130 4.16 9.08 14.27
N PRO A 131 4.82 10.05 13.62
CA PRO A 131 5.28 9.89 12.27
C PRO A 131 6.28 8.72 12.19
N GLY A 132 6.31 8.04 11.05
CA GLY A 132 7.24 6.93 10.89
C GLY A 132 7.30 6.42 9.45
N ALA A 133 8.35 5.66 9.20
CA ALA A 133 8.54 4.90 7.99
C ALA A 133 9.02 3.50 8.36
N SER A 134 8.74 2.53 7.52
CA SER A 134 9.17 1.15 7.71
C SER A 134 10.13 0.75 6.60
N VAL A 135 11.20 0.05 6.97
CA VAL A 135 12.10 -0.62 6.05
C VAL A 135 11.90 -2.12 6.25
N PHE A 136 11.60 -2.81 5.17
CA PHE A 136 11.42 -4.26 5.20
C PHE A 136 12.61 -4.94 4.54
N VAL A 137 13.26 -5.80 5.28
CA VAL A 137 14.41 -6.58 4.80
C VAL A 137 13.99 -8.04 4.65
N PHE A 138 14.11 -8.56 3.43
CA PHE A 138 13.79 -9.95 3.12
C PHE A 138 15.07 -10.75 2.90
N GLU A 139 15.14 -11.90 3.53
CA GLU A 139 16.21 -12.86 3.31
C GLU A 139 15.64 -14.11 2.64
N ARG A 140 16.37 -14.63 1.65
CA ARG A 140 15.94 -15.83 0.90
C ARG A 140 15.70 -17.00 1.84
N ASN A 141 14.52 -17.62 1.74
CA ASN A 141 14.07 -18.76 2.55
C ASN A 141 13.92 -18.49 4.06
N LYS A 142 14.06 -17.24 4.51
CA LYS A 142 13.80 -16.87 5.91
C LYS A 142 12.64 -15.89 6.06
N GLY A 143 12.25 -15.23 4.97
CA GLY A 143 11.16 -14.26 4.99
C GLY A 143 11.61 -12.86 5.42
N LEU A 144 10.69 -12.14 6.04
CA LEU A 144 10.95 -10.83 6.63
C LEU A 144 11.83 -10.99 7.88
N VAL A 145 12.98 -10.32 7.90
CA VAL A 145 13.95 -10.42 9.01
C VAL A 145 14.11 -9.12 9.79
N CYS A 146 13.60 -7.98 9.23
CA CYS A 146 13.63 -6.67 9.90
C CYS A 146 12.57 -5.74 9.32
#